data_48742e8989eea5782f8c779812df7b18
#
_entry.id   48742e8989eea5782f8c779812df7b18
#
_cell.length_a   1.000
_cell.length_b   1.000
_cell.length_c   1.000
_cell.angle_alpha   90.00
_cell.angle_beta   90.00
_cell.angle_gamma   90.00
#
_symmetry.space_group_name_H-M   'P 1'
#
loop_
_entity.id
_entity.type
_entity.pdbx_description
1 polymer ?
#
loop_
_entity_poly.entity_id
_entity_poly.type
_entity_poly.pdbx_seq_one_letter_code
_entity_poly.pdbx_strand_id
1 'polypeptide(L)'
;MKFNSALKNFVLVLFSTLLISACSTAKKASVDTVDDVYTGTDTVEYLANGVPDRVFFATNKSSLTTRSRDTLRKQATYLRKNKDLTVTIEGHADESGTREYNLALGERRANAAKDYLMTYGVSGKRILSLIHI
;
A
#
# COMPACT_ATOMS: atom_id res chain seq x y z
N MET A 1 -18.00 -30.29 -56.06
CA MET A 1 -17.98 -31.29 -54.95
C MET A 1 -18.99 -30.85 -53.90
N LYS A 2 -20.10 -31.57 -53.74
CA LYS A 2 -21.12 -31.29 -52.70
C LYS A 2 -20.64 -31.88 -51.40
N PHE A 3 -20.18 -31.04 -50.50
CA PHE A 3 -19.82 -31.42 -49.13
C PHE A 3 -21.10 -31.83 -48.39
N ASN A 4 -21.14 -33.05 -47.89
CA ASN A 4 -22.27 -33.57 -47.13
C ASN A 4 -22.52 -32.69 -45.88
N SER A 5 -23.80 -32.34 -45.70
CA SER A 5 -24.26 -31.48 -44.61
C SER A 5 -23.86 -32.01 -43.21
N ALA A 6 -23.78 -33.35 -43.09
CA ALA A 6 -23.32 -34.00 -41.86
C ALA A 6 -21.84 -33.69 -41.52
N LEU A 7 -20.98 -33.58 -42.54
CA LEU A 7 -19.56 -33.25 -42.32
C LEU A 7 -19.35 -31.81 -41.91
N LYS A 8 -20.19 -30.88 -42.43
CA LYS A 8 -20.16 -29.47 -42.01
C LYS A 8 -20.56 -29.30 -40.54
N ASN A 9 -21.59 -30.00 -40.11
CA ASN A 9 -22.03 -29.94 -38.72
C ASN A 9 -21.01 -30.57 -37.77
N PHE A 10 -20.33 -31.64 -38.17
CA PHE A 10 -19.30 -32.28 -37.38
C PHE A 10 -18.06 -31.39 -37.21
N VAL A 11 -17.63 -30.70 -38.25
CA VAL A 11 -16.52 -29.71 -38.18
C VAL A 11 -16.89 -28.51 -37.32
N LEU A 12 -18.15 -28.06 -37.39
CA LEU A 12 -18.63 -26.92 -36.60
C LEU A 12 -18.67 -27.26 -35.10
N VAL A 13 -19.09 -28.48 -34.75
CA VAL A 13 -19.11 -28.94 -33.35
C VAL A 13 -17.68 -29.16 -32.83
N LEU A 14 -16.75 -29.69 -33.64
CA LEU A 14 -15.36 -29.85 -33.25
C LEU A 14 -14.64 -28.53 -33.05
N PHE A 15 -14.98 -27.50 -33.83
CA PHE A 15 -14.42 -26.16 -33.67
C PHE A 15 -14.99 -25.42 -32.46
N SER A 16 -16.23 -25.72 -32.07
CA SER A 16 -16.89 -25.15 -30.88
C SER A 16 -16.30 -25.65 -29.55
N THR A 17 -15.78 -26.91 -29.54
CA THR A 17 -15.20 -27.48 -28.30
C THR A 17 -13.75 -27.10 -28.06
N LEU A 18 -13.06 -26.48 -29.05
CA LEU A 18 -11.66 -26.08 -28.92
C LEU A 18 -11.46 -24.68 -28.30
N LEU A 19 -12.52 -23.94 -28.05
CA LEU A 19 -12.45 -22.58 -27.55
C LEU A 19 -12.67 -22.43 -26.03
N ILE A 20 -12.77 -23.52 -25.25
CA ILE A 20 -13.00 -23.46 -23.81
C ILE A 20 -11.78 -23.99 -23.04
N SER A 21 -10.57 -23.64 -23.44
CA SER A 21 -9.38 -23.94 -22.64
C SER A 21 -8.40 -22.76 -22.60
N ALA A 22 -8.94 -21.55 -22.42
CA ALA A 22 -8.14 -20.43 -21.93
C ALA A 22 -8.58 -20.11 -20.51
N CYS A 23 -8.42 -21.08 -19.61
CA CYS A 23 -8.39 -20.77 -18.18
C CYS A 23 -7.06 -20.05 -17.92
N SER A 24 -7.07 -18.75 -18.15
CA SER A 24 -6.06 -17.84 -17.63
C SER A 24 -6.03 -18.02 -16.12
N THR A 25 -5.12 -18.84 -15.63
CA THR A 25 -4.65 -18.75 -14.24
C THR A 25 -4.07 -17.36 -14.09
N ALA A 26 -4.90 -16.42 -13.66
CA ALA A 26 -4.43 -15.18 -13.09
C ALA A 26 -3.47 -15.59 -11.97
N LYS A 27 -2.18 -15.44 -12.22
CA LYS A 27 -1.12 -15.61 -11.25
C LYS A 27 -1.46 -14.60 -10.16
N LYS A 28 -2.12 -15.09 -9.10
CA LYS A 28 -2.35 -14.32 -7.88
C LYS A 28 -0.97 -13.82 -7.51
N ALA A 29 -0.76 -12.52 -7.69
CA ALA A 29 0.44 -11.87 -7.22
C ALA A 29 0.58 -12.33 -5.77
N SER A 30 1.67 -13.01 -5.47
CA SER A 30 2.02 -13.34 -4.10
C SER A 30 1.99 -12.02 -3.35
N VAL A 31 0.98 -11.84 -2.55
CA VAL A 31 1.01 -10.84 -1.49
C VAL A 31 2.24 -11.23 -0.70
N ASP A 32 3.30 -10.43 -0.81
CA ASP A 32 4.43 -10.55 0.08
C ASP A 32 3.83 -10.66 1.47
N THR A 33 3.94 -11.84 2.04
CA THR A 33 3.57 -12.10 3.42
C THR A 33 4.46 -11.21 4.25
N VAL A 34 3.90 -10.11 4.71
CA VAL A 34 4.57 -9.11 5.53
C VAL A 34 4.55 -9.68 6.96
N ASP A 35 5.31 -10.76 7.19
CA ASP A 35 5.36 -11.45 8.47
C ASP A 35 6.04 -10.63 9.57
N ASP A 36 6.55 -9.41 9.24
CA ASP A 36 7.25 -8.54 10.18
C ASP A 36 6.65 -7.12 10.30
N VAL A 37 5.41 -6.91 9.89
CA VAL A 37 4.76 -5.63 10.16
C VAL A 37 4.13 -5.70 11.54
N TYR A 38 4.65 -4.91 12.47
CA TYR A 38 4.02 -4.65 13.75
C TYR A 38 2.58 -4.17 13.51
N THR A 39 1.64 -5.05 13.72
CA THR A 39 0.21 -4.75 13.80
C THR A 39 -0.09 -4.53 15.28
N GLY A 40 0.36 -3.41 15.82
CA GLY A 40 0.11 -3.09 17.22
C GLY A 40 -1.37 -3.24 17.57
N THR A 41 -1.63 -3.76 18.74
CA THR A 41 -2.98 -3.88 19.33
C THR A 41 -3.55 -2.52 19.73
N ASP A 42 -2.84 -1.45 19.44
CA ASP A 42 -3.27 -0.09 19.69
C ASP A 42 -4.51 0.22 18.87
N THR A 43 -5.51 0.75 19.52
CA THR A 43 -6.72 1.25 18.88
C THR A 43 -6.34 2.18 17.74
N VAL A 44 -6.77 1.81 16.52
CA VAL A 44 -6.52 2.66 15.35
C VAL A 44 -7.27 3.97 15.57
N GLU A 45 -6.54 5.04 15.85
CA GLU A 45 -7.09 6.38 15.80
C GLU A 45 -7.21 6.81 14.35
N TYR A 46 -8.20 7.63 14.08
CA TYR A 46 -8.48 8.11 12.75
C TYR A 46 -8.27 9.61 12.68
N LEU A 47 -7.48 10.06 11.71
CA LEU A 47 -7.37 11.48 11.35
C LEU A 47 -8.74 12.03 10.89
N ALA A 48 -9.52 11.19 10.22
CA ALA A 48 -10.90 11.43 9.83
C ALA A 48 -11.58 10.08 9.57
N ASN A 49 -12.89 10.05 9.38
CA ASN A 49 -13.63 8.83 9.11
C ASN A 49 -13.03 8.08 7.91
N GLY A 50 -12.53 6.87 8.15
CA GLY A 50 -11.89 6.00 7.16
C GLY A 50 -10.46 6.38 6.76
N VAL A 51 -9.83 7.37 7.46
CA VAL A 51 -8.43 7.77 7.23
C VAL A 51 -7.63 7.48 8.50
N PRO A 52 -6.88 6.36 8.55
CA PRO A 52 -6.02 6.06 9.70
C PRO A 52 -4.98 7.15 9.94
N ASP A 53 -4.67 7.43 11.21
CA ASP A 53 -3.65 8.40 11.61
C ASP A 53 -2.23 7.83 11.59
N ARG A 54 -2.07 6.50 11.61
CA ARG A 54 -0.80 5.80 11.78
C ARG A 54 -0.36 5.04 10.54
N VAL A 55 0.96 4.95 10.40
CA VAL A 55 1.65 4.22 9.33
C VAL A 55 2.69 3.30 9.96
N PHE A 56 2.67 2.03 9.60
CA PHE A 56 3.55 1.02 10.17
C PHE A 56 4.68 0.65 9.22
N PHE A 57 5.82 0.29 9.80
CA PHE A 57 7.02 -0.13 9.10
C PHE A 57 7.43 -1.54 9.56
N ALA A 58 8.10 -2.28 8.70
CA ALA A 58 8.70 -3.54 9.10
C ALA A 58 9.85 -3.32 10.10
N THR A 59 10.17 -4.36 10.87
CA THR A 59 11.23 -4.33 11.88
C THR A 59 12.55 -3.82 11.29
N ASN A 60 13.15 -2.84 11.93
CA ASN A 60 14.40 -2.19 11.51
C ASN A 60 14.37 -1.56 10.10
N LYS A 61 13.19 -1.34 9.51
CA LYS A 61 13.04 -0.72 8.19
C LYS A 61 12.40 0.66 8.29
N SER A 62 12.77 1.51 7.34
CA SER A 62 12.14 2.81 7.04
C SER A 62 11.51 2.84 5.65
N SER A 63 11.56 1.73 4.91
CA SER A 63 10.90 1.60 3.62
C SER A 63 9.39 1.42 3.79
N LEU A 64 8.60 2.13 2.99
CA LEU A 64 7.15 2.05 3.02
C LEU A 64 6.66 0.75 2.39
N THR A 65 5.84 0.02 3.12
CA THR A 65 5.12 -1.17 2.63
C THR A 65 3.95 -0.74 1.71
N THR A 66 3.37 -1.69 0.97
CA THR A 66 2.17 -1.40 0.16
C THR A 66 1.02 -0.88 1.02
N ARG A 67 0.77 -1.49 2.17
CA ARG A 67 -0.25 -1.06 3.12
C ARG A 67 0.01 0.36 3.64
N SER A 68 1.26 0.68 3.98
CA SER A 68 1.67 2.02 4.43
C SER A 68 1.42 3.06 3.36
N ARG A 69 1.76 2.75 2.09
CA ARG A 69 1.50 3.62 0.95
C ARG A 69 0.01 3.86 0.71
N ASP A 70 -0.83 2.83 0.89
CA ASP A 70 -2.28 2.97 0.76
C ASP A 70 -2.85 3.91 1.84
N THR A 71 -2.38 3.78 3.08
CA THR A 71 -2.76 4.68 4.17
C THR A 71 -2.32 6.12 3.87
N LEU A 72 -1.06 6.33 3.47
CA LEU A 72 -0.54 7.66 3.13
C LEU A 72 -1.28 8.29 1.95
N ARG A 73 -1.72 7.51 0.95
CA ARG A 73 -2.57 8.03 -0.14
C ARG A 73 -3.92 8.56 0.35
N LYS A 74 -4.55 7.86 1.29
CA LYS A 74 -5.80 8.32 1.92
C LYS A 74 -5.56 9.60 2.71
N GLN A 75 -4.48 9.65 3.50
CA GLN A 75 -4.08 10.85 4.25
C GLN A 75 -3.78 12.02 3.31
N ALA A 76 -3.01 11.81 2.24
CA ALA A 76 -2.72 12.84 1.25
C ALA A 76 -4.00 13.39 0.60
N THR A 77 -4.93 12.51 0.24
CA THR A 77 -6.23 12.91 -0.33
C THR A 77 -7.02 13.77 0.65
N TYR A 78 -7.06 13.41 1.91
CA TYR A 78 -7.71 14.18 2.96
C TYR A 78 -7.05 15.55 3.17
N LEU A 79 -5.72 15.60 3.28
CA LEU A 79 -4.97 16.84 3.48
C LEU A 79 -5.04 17.79 2.28
N ARG A 80 -5.18 17.27 1.06
CA ARG A 80 -5.37 18.08 -0.15
C ARG A 80 -6.77 18.72 -0.20
N LYS A 81 -7.78 18.05 0.33
CA LYS A 81 -9.13 18.61 0.47
C LYS A 81 -9.21 19.67 1.56
N ASN A 82 -8.44 19.50 2.64
CA ASN A 82 -8.44 20.37 3.81
C ASN A 82 -7.12 21.16 3.86
N LYS A 83 -7.05 22.22 3.05
CA LYS A 83 -5.80 22.98 2.84
C LYS A 83 -5.32 23.77 4.05
N ASP A 84 -6.20 24.09 4.96
CA ASP A 84 -5.91 24.86 6.16
C ASP A 84 -5.27 24.03 7.28
N LEU A 85 -5.31 22.69 7.16
CA LEU A 85 -4.72 21.81 8.15
C LEU A 85 -3.20 21.75 8.00
N THR A 86 -2.50 21.88 9.12
CA THR A 86 -1.09 21.51 9.27
C THR A 86 -1.03 20.12 9.91
N VAL A 87 -0.09 19.29 9.49
CA VAL A 87 0.11 17.93 10.03
C VAL A 87 1.48 17.85 10.68
N THR A 88 1.53 17.20 11.83
CA THR A 88 2.78 16.82 12.48
C THR A 88 2.99 15.32 12.29
N ILE A 89 4.16 14.94 11.79
CA ILE A 89 4.56 13.54 11.65
C ILE A 89 5.54 13.23 12.77
N GLU A 90 5.19 12.24 13.58
CA GLU A 90 6.03 11.73 14.63
C GLU A 90 6.64 10.38 14.21
N GLY A 91 7.96 10.31 14.19
CA GLY A 91 8.69 9.09 13.88
C GLY A 91 9.03 8.31 15.14
N HIS A 92 8.52 7.09 15.24
CA HIS A 92 8.73 6.20 16.37
C HIS A 92 9.59 5.00 15.99
N ALA A 93 10.41 4.56 16.93
CA ALA A 93 11.07 3.26 16.92
C ALA A 93 10.86 2.60 18.28
N ASP A 94 11.01 1.26 18.34
CA ASP A 94 10.97 0.54 19.59
C ASP A 94 12.25 0.82 20.43
N GLU A 95 12.24 0.36 21.67
CA GLU A 95 13.38 0.52 22.58
C GLU A 95 14.47 -0.56 22.40
N SER A 96 14.29 -1.46 21.41
CA SER A 96 15.27 -2.50 21.12
C SER A 96 16.48 -1.91 20.39
N GLY A 97 17.67 -2.04 20.98
CA GLY A 97 18.91 -1.51 20.44
C GLY A 97 19.37 -0.22 21.12
N THR A 98 20.23 0.56 20.45
CA THR A 98 20.74 1.81 21.01
C THR A 98 19.79 2.97 20.77
N ARG A 99 19.79 3.92 21.68
CA ARG A 99 18.98 5.14 21.58
C ARG A 99 19.27 5.91 20.29
N GLU A 100 20.55 6.06 19.97
CA GLU A 100 21.02 6.79 18.78
C GLU A 100 20.53 6.12 17.49
N TYR A 101 20.59 4.79 17.43
CA TYR A 101 20.06 4.04 16.30
C TYR A 101 18.55 4.23 16.13
N ASN A 102 17.80 4.13 17.23
CA ASN A 102 16.35 4.24 17.21
C ASN A 102 15.89 5.67 16.88
N LEU A 103 16.61 6.68 17.36
CA LEU A 103 16.39 8.07 16.97
C LEU A 103 16.54 8.25 15.46
N ALA A 104 17.64 7.79 14.91
CA ALA A 104 17.89 7.86 13.48
C ALA A 104 16.90 7.02 12.65
N LEU A 105 16.41 5.90 13.19
CA LEU A 105 15.37 5.09 12.52
C LEU A 105 14.03 5.81 12.51
N GLY A 106 13.63 6.40 13.63
CA GLY A 106 12.41 7.23 13.72
C GLY A 106 12.44 8.40 12.74
N GLU A 107 13.58 9.09 12.64
CA GLU A 107 13.78 10.18 11.69
C GLU A 107 13.62 9.70 10.24
N ARG A 108 14.27 8.62 9.87
CA ARG A 108 14.14 8.06 8.52
C ARG A 108 12.71 7.65 8.20
N ARG A 109 11.95 7.11 9.16
CA ARG A 109 10.54 6.75 9.01
C ARG A 109 9.66 7.98 8.79
N ALA A 110 9.83 9.01 9.61
CA ALA A 110 9.10 10.27 9.47
C ALA A 110 9.39 10.94 8.13
N ASN A 111 10.64 10.98 7.71
CA ASN A 111 11.03 11.54 6.42
C ASN A 111 10.44 10.75 5.25
N ALA A 112 10.44 9.41 5.30
CA ALA A 112 9.83 8.57 4.26
C ALA A 112 8.32 8.84 4.11
N ALA A 113 7.60 9.02 5.22
CA ALA A 113 6.18 9.38 5.19
C ALA A 113 5.96 10.80 4.64
N LYS A 114 6.76 11.77 5.09
CA LYS A 114 6.72 13.16 4.60
C LYS A 114 6.95 13.24 3.10
N ASP A 115 8.02 12.62 2.61
CA ASP A 115 8.37 12.65 1.18
C ASP A 115 7.26 12.03 0.34
N TYR A 116 6.65 10.94 0.83
CA TYR A 116 5.53 10.32 0.14
C TYR A 116 4.30 11.24 0.08
N LEU A 117 3.94 11.90 1.17
CA LEU A 117 2.84 12.88 1.18
C LEU A 117 3.10 14.05 0.22
N MET A 118 4.35 14.53 0.16
CA MET A 118 4.75 15.59 -0.77
C MET A 118 4.65 15.12 -2.24
N THR A 119 5.03 13.90 -2.55
CA THR A 119 4.86 13.30 -3.90
C THR A 119 3.39 13.29 -4.32
N TYR A 120 2.47 13.16 -3.37
CA TYR A 120 1.02 13.22 -3.61
C TYR A 120 0.43 14.63 -3.48
N GLY A 121 1.27 15.67 -3.52
CA GLY A 121 0.84 17.06 -3.64
C GLY A 121 0.47 17.75 -2.33
N VAL A 122 0.89 17.22 -1.18
CA VAL A 122 0.80 17.94 0.11
C VAL A 122 2.01 18.87 0.23
N SER A 123 1.77 20.16 0.47
CA SER A 123 2.86 21.13 0.60
C SER A 123 3.75 20.83 1.82
N GLY A 124 5.07 20.75 1.61
CA GLY A 124 6.03 20.54 2.69
C GLY A 124 5.99 21.58 3.81
N LYS A 125 5.55 22.82 3.50
CA LYS A 125 5.36 23.87 4.51
C LYS A 125 4.26 23.56 5.54
N ARG A 126 3.37 22.63 5.21
CA ARG A 126 2.27 22.18 6.07
C ARG A 126 2.63 20.93 6.88
N ILE A 127 3.81 20.37 6.65
CA ILE A 127 4.25 19.12 7.29
C ILE A 127 5.38 19.45 8.26
N LEU A 128 5.11 19.33 9.54
CA LEU A 128 6.10 19.36 10.60
C LEU A 128 6.56 17.93 10.88
N SER A 129 7.85 17.73 11.09
CA SER A 129 8.41 16.42 11.44
C SER A 129 9.00 16.51 12.83
N LEU A 130 8.54 15.68 13.75
CA LEU A 130 9.06 15.50 15.08
C LEU A 130 9.63 14.09 15.24
N ILE A 131 10.68 13.97 16.02
CA ILE A 131 11.30 12.70 16.33
C ILE A 131 11.05 12.41 17.80
N HIS A 132 10.34 11.32 18.07
CA HIS A 132 10.08 10.83 19.41
C HIS A 132 10.83 9.52 19.67
N ILE A 133 11.37 9.44 20.88
CA ILE A 133 11.93 8.19 21.42
C ILE A 133 11.06 7.80 22.61
#